data_3a186a0a1645624d2d1eb9774de930b7
#
_entry.id   3a186a0a1645624d2d1eb9774de930b7
#
_cell.length_a   1.000
_cell.length_b   1.000
_cell.length_c   1.000
_cell.angle_alpha   90.00
_cell.angle_beta   90.00
_cell.angle_gamma   90.00
#
_symmetry.space_group_name_H-M   'P 1'
#
loop_
_entity.id
_entity.type
_entity.pdbx_description
1 polymer ?
#
loop_
_entity_poly.entity_id
_entity_poly.type
_entity_poly.pdbx_seq_one_letter_code
_entity_poly.pdbx_strand_id
1 'polypeptide(L)'
;MFIFIAAMKRYLIVLICFCTLFNRVCGQSRKAIIDSLVKYGVMSANQRPALQKAFKYSGHASDRVAILRGLESIMIQKTFHINPRRTGIMYSYSESNLTKKNQDSLNTSLRQFLEKIKKAGLLTDRVYAYTLKGIDSGRYVAEMQLIGTLTEMSARLEWLAPDKLFPVAEDLHKSGIVADSSFTRLENDIKNGKIESAMQLNNYCKLDRVFDPSKYPDDPDVWLEQMHRDIASIVPGLNFTNFSYTTIPDTSFTLPGVRFKVSLVCNGQIYKHTSLTINTFKNKQPKISPKDIFIADFYRIFNKILTDQRSPLRLHSVMFSAGSNPGDDFHHFALIALNGEQAEVFMKEPVLSYMFVSMDSHDTTLTSAKVDSTITQWRKIGLFAHLSDEQISKAIDNAEADDLYSIDELLINFPGVVYPLHSSFTGPHHSYINLLNHLAKITHGAFAPTKISQIKINGRIKLQYLSKGKIHSHIFQSANGWFDPGFPAFMKNLGDENSLPGKFYQLRYSNDVIYLTQQQYDYAVNHSLLDLGQQ
;
A
#
# COMPACT_ATOMS: atom_id res chain seq x y z
N MET A 1 -51.01 -13.86 -42.72
CA MET A 1 -50.59 -12.71 -41.89
C MET A 1 -51.03 -12.81 -40.43
N PHE A 2 -52.26 -13.21 -40.13
CA PHE A 2 -52.78 -13.30 -38.74
C PHE A 2 -52.10 -14.38 -37.86
N ILE A 3 -51.68 -15.51 -38.41
CA ILE A 3 -51.01 -16.60 -37.67
C ILE A 3 -49.59 -16.20 -37.22
N PHE A 4 -48.88 -15.37 -38.00
CA PHE A 4 -47.52 -14.92 -37.68
C PHE A 4 -47.52 -13.91 -36.51
N ILE A 5 -48.53 -13.05 -36.40
CA ILE A 5 -48.66 -12.07 -35.31
C ILE A 5 -48.99 -12.75 -33.98
N ALA A 6 -49.79 -13.84 -34.01
CA ALA A 6 -50.13 -14.61 -32.80
C ALA A 6 -48.92 -15.40 -32.27
N ALA A 7 -48.06 -15.92 -33.15
CA ALA A 7 -46.79 -16.58 -32.75
C ALA A 7 -45.79 -15.59 -32.16
N MET A 8 -45.62 -14.41 -32.75
CA MET A 8 -44.74 -13.36 -32.21
C MET A 8 -45.20 -12.86 -30.84
N LYS A 9 -46.50 -12.68 -30.60
CA LYS A 9 -47.03 -12.32 -29.27
C LYS A 9 -46.73 -13.39 -28.20
N ARG A 10 -46.84 -14.67 -28.54
CA ARG A 10 -46.51 -15.77 -27.62
C ARG A 10 -45.00 -15.80 -27.31
N TYR A 11 -44.14 -15.60 -28.31
CA TYR A 11 -42.68 -15.51 -28.11
C TYR A 11 -42.28 -14.30 -27.25
N LEU A 12 -42.93 -13.15 -27.45
CA LEU A 12 -42.67 -11.95 -26.67
C LEU A 12 -43.10 -12.13 -25.20
N ILE A 13 -44.24 -12.79 -24.94
CA ILE A 13 -44.71 -13.09 -23.58
C ILE A 13 -43.76 -14.09 -22.89
N VAL A 14 -43.30 -15.12 -23.59
CA VAL A 14 -42.31 -16.08 -23.06
C VAL A 14 -40.97 -15.40 -22.77
N LEU A 15 -40.51 -14.50 -23.64
CA LEU A 15 -39.29 -13.72 -23.44
C LEU A 15 -39.41 -12.77 -22.26
N ILE A 16 -40.56 -12.08 -22.11
CA ILE A 16 -40.83 -11.20 -20.97
C ILE A 16 -40.93 -12.01 -19.66
N CYS A 17 -41.61 -13.18 -19.69
CA CYS A 17 -41.64 -14.07 -18.53
C CYS A 17 -40.25 -14.66 -18.20
N PHE A 18 -39.44 -14.98 -19.21
CA PHE A 18 -38.06 -15.44 -19.02
C PHE A 18 -37.18 -14.31 -18.45
N CYS A 19 -37.27 -13.08 -18.98
CA CYS A 19 -36.57 -11.93 -18.44
C CYS A 19 -37.02 -11.55 -17.03
N THR A 20 -38.31 -11.69 -16.70
CA THR A 20 -38.83 -11.44 -15.35
C THR A 20 -38.49 -12.56 -14.36
N LEU A 21 -38.43 -13.82 -14.80
CA LEU A 21 -37.93 -14.95 -14.02
C LEU A 21 -36.40 -14.86 -13.83
N PHE A 22 -35.66 -14.50 -14.88
CA PHE A 22 -34.21 -14.28 -14.78
C PHE A 22 -33.87 -13.11 -13.84
N ASN A 23 -34.61 -12.00 -13.87
CA ASN A 23 -34.47 -10.89 -12.92
C ASN A 23 -34.85 -11.26 -11.48
N ARG A 24 -35.68 -12.31 -11.27
CA ARG A 24 -35.97 -12.84 -9.93
C ARG A 24 -34.90 -13.81 -9.40
N VAL A 25 -34.16 -14.45 -10.29
CA VAL A 25 -33.07 -15.38 -9.94
C VAL A 25 -31.73 -14.61 -9.76
N CYS A 26 -31.55 -13.49 -10.44
CA CYS A 26 -30.36 -12.65 -10.38
C CYS A 26 -30.56 -11.41 -9.48
N GLY A 27 -30.50 -11.60 -8.15
CA GLY A 27 -30.20 -10.52 -7.22
C GLY A 27 -31.41 -9.78 -6.64
N GLN A 28 -31.54 -9.82 -5.33
CA GLN A 28 -32.38 -8.87 -4.61
C GLN A 28 -31.99 -7.44 -5.01
N SER A 29 -32.98 -6.60 -5.34
CA SER A 29 -32.69 -5.20 -5.65
C SER A 29 -31.98 -4.53 -4.47
N ARG A 30 -31.09 -3.57 -4.75
CA ARG A 30 -30.39 -2.77 -3.74
C ARG A 30 -31.32 -2.26 -2.64
N LYS A 31 -32.51 -1.80 -3.03
CA LYS A 31 -33.55 -1.35 -2.09
C LYS A 31 -34.00 -2.47 -1.15
N ALA A 32 -34.25 -3.67 -1.67
CA ALA A 32 -34.71 -4.81 -0.87
C ALA A 32 -33.65 -5.24 0.16
N ILE A 33 -32.35 -5.20 -0.21
CA ILE A 33 -31.26 -5.49 0.72
C ILE A 33 -31.20 -4.43 1.83
N ILE A 34 -31.30 -3.14 1.49
CA ILE A 34 -31.30 -2.04 2.47
C ILE A 34 -32.48 -2.16 3.42
N ASP A 35 -33.68 -2.47 2.91
CA ASP A 35 -34.86 -2.67 3.74
C ASP A 35 -34.67 -3.87 4.68
N SER A 36 -34.04 -4.93 4.22
CA SER A 36 -33.69 -6.10 5.05
C SER A 36 -32.67 -5.77 6.12
N LEU A 37 -31.66 -4.95 5.83
CA LEU A 37 -30.68 -4.50 6.84
C LEU A 37 -31.33 -3.73 7.99
N VAL A 38 -32.31 -2.88 7.69
CA VAL A 38 -33.10 -2.19 8.71
C VAL A 38 -33.99 -3.17 9.46
N LYS A 39 -34.69 -4.07 8.75
CA LYS A 39 -35.56 -5.10 9.34
C LYS A 39 -34.83 -6.00 10.34
N TYR A 40 -33.60 -6.41 10.01
CA TYR A 40 -32.80 -7.28 10.88
C TYR A 40 -31.94 -6.52 11.88
N GLY A 41 -32.05 -5.18 11.95
CA GLY A 41 -31.35 -4.35 12.92
C GLY A 41 -29.83 -4.29 12.74
N VAL A 42 -29.34 -4.43 11.50
CA VAL A 42 -27.93 -4.18 11.15
C VAL A 42 -27.68 -2.67 11.11
N MET A 43 -28.65 -1.91 10.64
CA MET A 43 -28.63 -0.45 10.61
C MET A 43 -30.00 0.12 10.98
N SER A 44 -30.03 1.37 11.44
CA SER A 44 -31.26 2.09 11.72
C SER A 44 -31.81 2.79 10.47
N ALA A 45 -33.11 3.05 10.43
CA ALA A 45 -33.77 3.67 9.27
C ALA A 45 -33.20 5.06 8.92
N ASN A 46 -32.77 5.83 9.92
CA ASN A 46 -32.17 7.16 9.75
C ASN A 46 -30.77 7.12 9.10
N GLN A 47 -30.11 5.95 9.02
CA GLN A 47 -28.81 5.77 8.34
C GLN A 47 -28.95 5.51 6.84
N ARG A 48 -30.17 5.28 6.31
CA ARG A 48 -30.41 5.06 4.86
C ARG A 48 -29.84 6.16 3.96
N PRO A 49 -30.00 7.48 4.26
CA PRO A 49 -29.44 8.53 3.41
C PRO A 49 -27.90 8.50 3.38
N ALA A 50 -27.25 8.18 4.51
CA ALA A 50 -25.79 8.06 4.58
C ALA A 50 -25.31 6.89 3.73
N LEU A 51 -25.97 5.74 3.79
CA LEU A 51 -25.68 4.58 2.97
C LEU A 51 -25.85 4.89 1.47
N GLN A 52 -26.96 5.53 1.09
CA GLN A 52 -27.21 5.95 -0.31
C GLN A 52 -26.15 6.94 -0.82
N LYS A 53 -25.67 7.84 0.03
CA LYS A 53 -24.59 8.76 -0.31
C LYS A 53 -23.26 8.02 -0.56
N ALA A 54 -22.99 6.96 0.19
CA ALA A 54 -21.79 6.14 0.03
C ALA A 54 -21.75 5.43 -1.34
N PHE A 55 -22.91 5.10 -1.94
CA PHE A 55 -22.96 4.45 -3.27
C PHE A 55 -22.43 5.30 -4.41
N LYS A 56 -22.51 6.62 -4.32
CA LYS A 56 -21.99 7.52 -5.39
C LYS A 56 -20.48 7.34 -5.62
N TYR A 57 -19.79 6.68 -4.71
CA TYR A 57 -18.34 6.56 -4.71
C TYR A 57 -17.85 5.10 -4.76
N SER A 58 -18.78 4.12 -4.91
CA SER A 58 -18.41 2.70 -4.93
C SER A 58 -17.92 2.20 -6.30
N GLY A 59 -17.85 3.06 -7.31
CA GLY A 59 -17.38 2.68 -8.64
C GLY A 59 -18.20 1.56 -9.29
N HIS A 60 -17.53 0.62 -9.95
CA HIS A 60 -18.14 -0.53 -10.62
C HIS A 60 -18.39 -1.74 -9.71
N ALA A 61 -18.31 -1.58 -8.38
CA ALA A 61 -18.60 -2.65 -7.43
C ALA A 61 -20.07 -3.09 -7.52
N SER A 62 -20.34 -4.37 -7.27
CA SER A 62 -21.69 -4.86 -7.17
C SER A 62 -22.48 -4.15 -6.06
N ASP A 63 -23.80 -4.28 -6.12
CA ASP A 63 -24.69 -3.72 -5.10
C ASP A 63 -24.35 -4.23 -3.69
N ARG A 64 -23.93 -5.49 -3.55
CA ARG A 64 -23.55 -6.09 -2.28
C ARG A 64 -22.28 -5.46 -1.70
N VAL A 65 -21.22 -5.38 -2.50
CA VAL A 65 -19.95 -4.77 -2.10
C VAL A 65 -20.13 -3.28 -1.84
N ALA A 66 -20.91 -2.57 -2.66
CA ALA A 66 -21.23 -1.16 -2.46
C ALA A 66 -21.95 -0.92 -1.13
N ILE A 67 -22.90 -1.80 -0.77
CA ILE A 67 -23.61 -1.74 0.51
C ILE A 67 -22.66 -2.02 1.69
N LEU A 68 -21.81 -3.04 1.60
CA LEU A 68 -20.83 -3.35 2.65
C LEU A 68 -19.86 -2.18 2.88
N ARG A 69 -19.31 -1.57 1.84
CA ARG A 69 -18.48 -0.35 1.93
C ARG A 69 -19.23 0.82 2.58
N GLY A 70 -20.50 0.95 2.25
CA GLY A 70 -21.36 1.97 2.88
C GLY A 70 -21.59 1.73 4.36
N LEU A 71 -21.82 0.48 4.78
CA LEU A 71 -21.94 0.09 6.19
C LEU A 71 -20.63 0.33 6.95
N GLU A 72 -19.51 -0.07 6.38
CA GLU A 72 -18.18 0.18 6.93
C GLU A 72 -17.97 1.68 7.16
N SER A 73 -18.27 2.52 6.16
CA SER A 73 -18.18 3.99 6.27
C SER A 73 -19.05 4.56 7.39
N ILE A 74 -20.29 4.04 7.56
CA ILE A 74 -21.20 4.47 8.63
C ILE A 74 -20.65 4.05 10.00
N MET A 75 -20.11 2.85 10.12
CA MET A 75 -19.54 2.35 11.37
C MET A 75 -18.28 3.13 11.78
N ILE A 76 -17.42 3.45 10.81
CA ILE A 76 -16.25 4.31 11.02
C ILE A 76 -16.69 5.69 11.53
N GLN A 77 -17.67 6.31 10.89
CA GLN A 77 -18.20 7.61 11.35
C GLN A 77 -18.73 7.55 12.78
N LYS A 78 -19.48 6.49 13.11
CA LYS A 78 -20.06 6.31 14.44
C LYS A 78 -18.99 6.09 15.52
N THR A 79 -17.96 5.30 15.20
CA THR A 79 -16.93 4.91 16.17
C THR A 79 -15.91 6.00 16.44
N PHE A 80 -15.52 6.73 15.38
CA PHE A 80 -14.42 7.69 15.48
C PHE A 80 -14.86 9.16 15.35
N HIS A 81 -16.14 9.42 15.08
CA HIS A 81 -16.66 10.77 14.79
C HIS A 81 -15.91 11.50 13.65
N ILE A 82 -15.27 10.75 12.75
CA ILE A 82 -14.48 11.26 11.62
C ILE A 82 -15.16 10.97 10.29
N ASN A 83 -14.93 11.86 9.31
CA ASN A 83 -15.34 11.61 7.94
C ASN A 83 -14.27 10.75 7.24
N PRO A 84 -14.53 9.47 6.93
CA PRO A 84 -13.53 8.56 6.38
C PRO A 84 -12.95 8.98 5.04
N ARG A 85 -13.59 9.92 4.34
CA ARG A 85 -13.14 10.45 3.04
C ARG A 85 -11.97 11.42 3.12
N ARG A 86 -11.72 11.99 4.30
CA ARG A 86 -10.67 13.01 4.47
C ARG A 86 -9.35 12.46 4.98
N THR A 87 -9.29 11.21 5.39
CA THR A 87 -8.16 10.78 6.22
C THR A 87 -7.29 9.69 5.62
N GLY A 88 -7.71 8.93 4.61
CA GLY A 88 -6.89 7.82 4.07
C GLY A 88 -6.36 6.86 5.15
N ILE A 89 -6.96 6.83 6.35
CA ILE A 89 -6.42 6.17 7.52
C ILE A 89 -6.59 4.66 7.37
N MET A 90 -5.48 3.94 7.28
CA MET A 90 -5.44 2.51 7.54
C MET A 90 -5.56 2.30 9.05
N TYR A 91 -6.65 1.67 9.49
CA TYR A 91 -6.85 1.34 10.90
C TYR A 91 -6.10 0.05 11.24
N SER A 92 -4.96 0.15 11.92
CA SER A 92 -4.39 -0.98 12.62
C SER A 92 -5.07 -1.10 14.00
N TYR A 93 -5.81 -2.17 14.21
CA TYR A 93 -6.25 -2.52 15.56
C TYR A 93 -5.08 -3.20 16.27
N SER A 94 -4.59 -2.59 17.35
CA SER A 94 -3.72 -3.30 18.27
C SER A 94 -4.54 -4.44 18.88
N GLU A 95 -4.00 -5.65 18.91
CA GLU A 95 -4.52 -6.74 19.73
C GLU A 95 -4.65 -6.20 21.16
N SER A 96 -5.87 -5.82 21.55
CA SER A 96 -6.16 -5.50 22.94
C SER A 96 -6.01 -6.82 23.69
N ASN A 97 -5.39 -6.79 24.87
CA ASN A 97 -5.30 -7.93 25.80
C ASN A 97 -6.70 -8.31 26.29
N LEU A 98 -7.55 -8.86 25.40
CA LEU A 98 -8.87 -9.34 25.72
C LEU A 98 -8.72 -10.59 26.59
N THR A 99 -9.32 -10.57 27.77
CA THR A 99 -9.43 -11.79 28.55
C THR A 99 -10.28 -12.82 27.78
N LYS A 100 -10.04 -14.12 27.96
CA LYS A 100 -10.81 -15.19 27.31
C LYS A 100 -12.32 -14.98 27.42
N LYS A 101 -12.80 -14.57 28.60
CA LYS A 101 -14.23 -14.30 28.86
C LYS A 101 -14.77 -13.15 27.98
N ASN A 102 -13.98 -12.10 27.81
CA ASN A 102 -14.36 -10.97 26.97
C ASN A 102 -14.35 -11.35 25.48
N GLN A 103 -13.41 -12.21 25.05
CA GLN A 103 -13.37 -12.74 23.69
C GLN A 103 -14.59 -13.61 23.38
N ASP A 104 -15.01 -14.49 24.28
CA ASP A 104 -16.20 -15.34 24.11
C ASP A 104 -17.49 -14.51 23.97
N SER A 105 -17.63 -13.47 24.80
CA SER A 105 -18.76 -12.53 24.72
C SER A 105 -18.75 -11.77 23.38
N LEU A 106 -17.58 -11.30 22.96
CA LEU A 106 -17.42 -10.61 21.66
C LEU A 106 -17.74 -11.55 20.51
N ASN A 107 -17.20 -12.77 20.49
CA ASN A 107 -17.46 -13.75 19.45
C ASN A 107 -18.97 -14.06 19.32
N THR A 108 -19.67 -14.11 20.45
CA THR A 108 -21.14 -14.29 20.45
C THR A 108 -21.84 -13.11 19.77
N SER A 109 -21.46 -11.88 20.09
CA SER A 109 -21.99 -10.67 19.44
C SER A 109 -21.69 -10.63 17.94
N LEU A 110 -20.45 -10.94 17.55
CA LEU A 110 -20.01 -10.97 16.16
C LEU A 110 -20.77 -12.03 15.34
N ARG A 111 -21.02 -13.21 15.91
CA ARG A 111 -21.85 -14.24 15.24
C ARG A 111 -23.27 -13.75 15.01
N GLN A 112 -23.90 -13.15 16.02
CA GLN A 112 -25.24 -12.58 15.88
C GLN A 112 -25.29 -11.49 14.81
N PHE A 113 -24.28 -10.65 14.75
CA PHE A 113 -24.17 -9.61 13.74
C PHE A 113 -23.97 -10.20 12.34
N LEU A 114 -23.09 -11.19 12.18
CA LEU A 114 -22.85 -11.91 10.92
C LEU A 114 -24.14 -12.58 10.41
N GLU A 115 -24.90 -13.23 11.29
CA GLU A 115 -26.20 -13.83 10.97
C GLU A 115 -27.21 -12.81 10.44
N LYS A 116 -27.29 -11.63 11.05
CA LYS A 116 -28.18 -10.56 10.60
C LYS A 116 -27.82 -10.09 9.18
N ILE A 117 -26.51 -9.94 8.88
CA ILE A 117 -26.01 -9.53 7.57
C ILE A 117 -26.32 -10.62 6.52
N LYS A 118 -26.15 -11.91 6.88
CA LYS A 118 -26.51 -13.02 6.00
C LYS A 118 -28.01 -13.06 5.70
N LYS A 119 -28.86 -12.93 6.73
CA LYS A 119 -30.33 -12.87 6.59
C LYS A 119 -30.78 -11.68 5.75
N ALA A 120 -30.01 -10.58 5.74
CA ALA A 120 -30.27 -9.45 4.86
C ALA A 120 -29.88 -9.70 3.38
N GLY A 121 -29.28 -10.85 3.06
CA GLY A 121 -28.92 -11.22 1.69
C GLY A 121 -27.61 -10.61 1.18
N LEU A 122 -26.79 -10.06 2.09
CA LEU A 122 -25.51 -9.43 1.72
C LEU A 122 -24.37 -10.42 1.52
N LEU A 123 -24.46 -11.63 2.09
CA LEU A 123 -23.35 -12.59 2.08
C LEU A 123 -23.71 -13.82 1.24
N THR A 124 -22.74 -14.29 0.47
CA THR A 124 -22.77 -15.65 -0.07
C THR A 124 -22.47 -16.65 1.04
N ASP A 125 -22.86 -17.94 0.85
CA ASP A 125 -22.55 -18.99 1.82
C ASP A 125 -21.05 -19.14 2.06
N ARG A 126 -20.24 -18.94 1.03
CA ARG A 126 -18.79 -19.01 1.10
C ARG A 126 -18.19 -17.90 1.99
N VAL A 127 -18.58 -16.62 1.77
CA VAL A 127 -18.15 -15.50 2.62
C VAL A 127 -18.56 -15.71 4.06
N TYR A 128 -19.82 -16.15 4.27
CA TYR A 128 -20.35 -16.43 5.59
C TYR A 128 -19.53 -17.50 6.32
N ALA A 129 -19.32 -18.67 5.69
CA ALA A 129 -18.58 -19.78 6.32
C ALA A 129 -17.12 -19.39 6.65
N TYR A 130 -16.44 -18.68 5.76
CA TYR A 130 -15.09 -18.19 5.98
C TYR A 130 -15.02 -17.24 7.18
N THR A 131 -15.94 -16.26 7.23
CA THR A 131 -15.97 -15.26 8.29
C THR A 131 -16.32 -15.88 9.65
N LEU A 132 -17.24 -16.85 9.66
CA LEU A 132 -17.60 -17.59 10.85
C LEU A 132 -16.37 -18.32 11.44
N LYS A 133 -15.58 -18.98 10.60
CA LYS A 133 -14.32 -19.62 11.03
C LYS A 133 -13.34 -18.60 11.63
N GLY A 134 -13.28 -17.38 11.07
CA GLY A 134 -12.47 -16.29 11.63
C GLY A 134 -12.96 -15.82 13.01
N ILE A 135 -14.28 -15.75 13.24
CA ILE A 135 -14.83 -15.44 14.56
C ILE A 135 -14.48 -16.54 15.55
N ASP A 136 -14.61 -17.81 15.14
CA ASP A 136 -14.34 -18.97 16.01
C ASP A 136 -12.87 -19.05 16.43
N SER A 137 -11.95 -18.61 15.59
CA SER A 137 -10.52 -18.51 15.88
C SER A 137 -10.12 -17.25 16.67
N GLY A 138 -11.09 -16.36 17.02
CA GLY A 138 -10.80 -15.12 17.75
C GLY A 138 -10.10 -14.04 16.91
N ARG A 139 -10.17 -14.13 15.58
CA ARG A 139 -9.48 -13.19 14.67
C ARG A 139 -9.99 -11.75 14.79
N TYR A 140 -11.26 -11.55 15.14
CA TYR A 140 -11.87 -10.23 15.14
C TYR A 140 -12.01 -9.67 16.55
N VAL A 141 -11.66 -8.40 16.70
CA VAL A 141 -11.74 -7.67 17.97
C VAL A 141 -12.83 -6.59 17.98
N ALA A 142 -13.55 -6.41 16.85
CA ALA A 142 -14.64 -5.44 16.73
C ALA A 142 -15.53 -5.75 15.50
N GLU A 143 -16.81 -5.30 15.56
CA GLU A 143 -17.75 -5.39 14.43
C GLU A 143 -17.24 -4.66 13.18
N MET A 144 -16.52 -3.56 13.36
CA MET A 144 -15.99 -2.79 12.25
C MET A 144 -14.89 -3.56 11.48
N GLN A 145 -14.03 -4.29 12.19
CA GLN A 145 -13.04 -5.17 11.56
C GLN A 145 -13.72 -6.30 10.78
N LEU A 146 -14.78 -6.85 11.35
CA LEU A 146 -15.60 -7.86 10.68
C LEU A 146 -16.20 -7.31 9.37
N ILE A 147 -16.80 -6.12 9.39
CA ILE A 147 -17.36 -5.48 8.18
C ILE A 147 -16.28 -5.20 7.13
N GLY A 148 -15.12 -4.70 7.52
CA GLY A 148 -13.98 -4.49 6.62
C GLY A 148 -13.58 -5.79 5.92
N THR A 149 -13.43 -6.88 6.67
CA THR A 149 -13.15 -8.21 6.11
C THR A 149 -14.26 -8.71 5.19
N LEU A 150 -15.53 -8.53 5.58
CA LEU A 150 -16.66 -8.91 4.73
C LEU A 150 -16.67 -8.14 3.40
N THR A 151 -16.37 -6.85 3.45
CA THR A 151 -16.26 -5.98 2.26
C THR A 151 -15.17 -6.49 1.32
N GLU A 152 -14.00 -6.73 1.87
CA GLU A 152 -12.84 -7.21 1.12
C GLU A 152 -13.08 -8.60 0.52
N MET A 153 -13.56 -9.55 1.32
CA MET A 153 -13.85 -10.91 0.86
C MET A 153 -14.94 -10.94 -0.20
N SER A 154 -16.02 -10.16 -0.02
CA SER A 154 -17.08 -10.08 -1.02
C SER A 154 -16.58 -9.50 -2.33
N ALA A 155 -15.77 -8.45 -2.29
CA ALA A 155 -15.16 -7.87 -3.48
C ALA A 155 -14.24 -8.89 -4.17
N ARG A 156 -13.36 -9.56 -3.43
CA ARG A 156 -12.47 -10.60 -3.99
C ARG A 156 -13.25 -11.71 -4.66
N LEU A 157 -14.31 -12.24 -4.05
CA LEU A 157 -15.08 -13.34 -4.63
C LEU A 157 -15.87 -12.93 -5.87
N GLU A 158 -16.30 -11.68 -5.98
CA GLU A 158 -16.93 -11.17 -7.21
C GLU A 158 -15.93 -11.08 -8.37
N TRP A 159 -14.69 -10.70 -8.09
CA TRP A 159 -13.62 -10.68 -9.08
C TRP A 159 -13.18 -12.09 -9.52
N LEU A 160 -13.38 -13.10 -8.66
CA LEU A 160 -13.00 -14.49 -8.92
C LEU A 160 -14.11 -15.30 -9.61
N ALA A 161 -15.21 -14.67 -9.98
CA ALA A 161 -16.25 -15.33 -10.77
C ALA A 161 -15.69 -15.75 -12.15
N PRO A 162 -16.02 -16.96 -12.65
CA PRO A 162 -15.47 -17.46 -13.91
C PRO A 162 -15.64 -16.50 -15.09
N ASP A 163 -16.78 -15.82 -15.21
CA ASP A 163 -17.07 -14.82 -16.24
C ASP A 163 -16.15 -13.59 -16.17
N LYS A 164 -15.52 -13.33 -15.03
CA LYS A 164 -14.53 -12.27 -14.83
C LYS A 164 -13.11 -12.77 -15.03
N LEU A 165 -12.81 -14.00 -14.60
CA LEU A 165 -11.46 -14.56 -14.68
C LEU A 165 -11.09 -15.05 -16.09
N PHE A 166 -12.06 -15.55 -16.88
CA PHE A 166 -11.75 -16.01 -18.24
C PHE A 166 -11.14 -14.93 -19.13
N PRO A 167 -11.73 -13.71 -19.24
CA PRO A 167 -11.09 -12.65 -20.01
C PRO A 167 -9.66 -12.33 -19.55
N VAL A 168 -9.43 -12.26 -18.24
CA VAL A 168 -8.10 -12.03 -17.66
C VAL A 168 -7.13 -13.15 -18.04
N ALA A 169 -7.55 -14.42 -17.92
CA ALA A 169 -6.73 -15.57 -18.30
C ALA A 169 -6.38 -15.55 -19.79
N GLU A 170 -7.34 -15.17 -20.66
CA GLU A 170 -7.10 -15.01 -22.10
C GLU A 170 -6.10 -13.89 -22.39
N ASP A 171 -6.19 -12.75 -21.70
CA ASP A 171 -5.27 -11.63 -21.91
C ASP A 171 -3.85 -11.98 -21.43
N LEU A 172 -3.72 -12.69 -20.30
CA LEU A 172 -2.45 -13.23 -19.85
C LEU A 172 -1.84 -14.25 -20.85
N HIS A 173 -2.67 -15.08 -21.46
CA HIS A 173 -2.23 -16.03 -22.47
C HIS A 173 -1.84 -15.34 -23.78
N LYS A 174 -2.67 -14.44 -24.32
CA LYS A 174 -2.40 -13.68 -25.55
C LYS A 174 -1.14 -12.82 -25.45
N SER A 175 -0.84 -12.29 -24.26
CA SER A 175 0.40 -11.54 -24.01
C SER A 175 1.63 -12.44 -23.80
N GLY A 176 1.45 -13.77 -23.79
CA GLY A 176 2.52 -14.75 -23.59
C GLY A 176 3.02 -14.84 -22.15
N ILE A 177 2.33 -14.22 -21.18
CA ILE A 177 2.63 -14.35 -19.74
C ILE A 177 2.32 -15.77 -19.27
N VAL A 178 1.22 -16.35 -19.73
CA VAL A 178 0.83 -17.73 -19.48
C VAL A 178 1.13 -18.57 -20.72
N ALA A 179 1.84 -19.70 -20.54
CA ALA A 179 2.13 -20.63 -21.64
C ALA A 179 0.91 -21.46 -22.01
N ASP A 180 0.85 -21.97 -23.26
CA ASP A 180 -0.25 -22.81 -23.75
C ASP A 180 -0.53 -24.00 -22.82
N SER A 181 0.52 -24.68 -22.35
CA SER A 181 0.40 -25.81 -21.43
C SER A 181 -0.18 -25.43 -20.07
N SER A 182 0.10 -24.21 -19.59
CA SER A 182 -0.43 -23.69 -18.33
C SER A 182 -1.84 -23.11 -18.51
N PHE A 183 -2.16 -22.59 -19.69
CA PHE A 183 -3.44 -21.96 -19.97
C PHE A 183 -4.60 -22.97 -19.88
N THR A 184 -4.46 -24.15 -20.50
CA THR A 184 -5.47 -25.21 -20.38
C THR A 184 -5.73 -25.61 -18.92
N ARG A 185 -4.69 -25.68 -18.09
CA ARG A 185 -4.84 -25.95 -16.66
C ARG A 185 -5.56 -24.82 -15.96
N LEU A 186 -5.19 -23.57 -16.25
CA LEU A 186 -5.82 -22.37 -15.68
C LEU A 186 -7.31 -22.31 -16.00
N GLU A 187 -7.69 -22.53 -17.28
CA GLU A 187 -9.10 -22.59 -17.67
C GLU A 187 -9.90 -23.64 -16.90
N ASN A 188 -9.34 -24.85 -16.76
CA ASN A 188 -10.00 -25.91 -16.01
C ASN A 188 -10.14 -25.56 -14.52
N ASP A 189 -9.14 -24.94 -13.92
CA ASP A 189 -9.17 -24.56 -12.52
C ASP A 189 -10.12 -23.37 -12.27
N ILE A 190 -10.25 -22.44 -13.22
CA ILE A 190 -11.31 -21.41 -13.22
C ILE A 190 -12.71 -22.05 -13.29
N LYS A 191 -12.93 -22.96 -14.26
CA LYS A 191 -14.23 -23.66 -14.43
C LYS A 191 -14.64 -24.42 -13.17
N ASN A 192 -13.68 -25.04 -12.51
CA ASN A 192 -13.92 -25.82 -11.30
C ASN A 192 -13.92 -24.98 -10.00
N GLY A 193 -13.80 -23.65 -10.09
CA GLY A 193 -13.81 -22.74 -8.93
C GLY A 193 -12.61 -22.94 -7.98
N LYS A 194 -11.50 -23.46 -8.48
CA LYS A 194 -10.29 -23.71 -7.69
C LYS A 194 -9.44 -22.45 -7.48
N ILE A 195 -9.67 -21.40 -8.28
CA ILE A 195 -9.00 -20.12 -8.11
C ILE A 195 -9.68 -19.38 -6.96
N GLU A 196 -9.03 -19.36 -5.82
CA GLU A 196 -9.55 -18.74 -4.58
C GLU A 196 -9.01 -17.33 -4.32
N SER A 197 -7.96 -16.94 -5.03
CA SER A 197 -7.32 -15.64 -4.97
C SER A 197 -6.77 -15.26 -6.33
N ALA A 198 -6.83 -13.97 -6.67
CA ALA A 198 -6.17 -13.45 -7.87
C ALA A 198 -4.65 -13.75 -7.87
N MET A 199 -4.03 -13.79 -6.68
CA MET A 199 -2.61 -14.14 -6.52
C MET A 199 -2.27 -15.56 -7.00
N GLN A 200 -3.25 -16.48 -7.01
CA GLN A 200 -3.03 -17.84 -7.54
C GLN A 200 -2.86 -17.86 -9.06
N LEU A 201 -3.25 -16.80 -9.78
CA LEU A 201 -2.99 -16.67 -11.21
C LEU A 201 -1.47 -16.68 -11.50
N ASN A 202 -0.66 -16.19 -10.57
CA ASN A 202 0.80 -16.22 -10.69
C ASN A 202 1.35 -17.66 -10.85
N ASN A 203 0.66 -18.68 -10.29
CA ASN A 203 1.08 -20.09 -10.41
C ASN A 203 1.04 -20.64 -11.85
N TYR A 204 0.49 -19.88 -12.78
CA TYR A 204 0.34 -20.24 -14.19
C TYR A 204 1.24 -19.40 -15.09
N CYS A 205 1.86 -18.34 -14.55
CA CYS A 205 2.72 -17.46 -15.32
C CYS A 205 4.05 -18.12 -15.66
N LYS A 206 4.63 -17.72 -16.79
CA LYS A 206 6.04 -18.00 -17.11
C LYS A 206 6.93 -17.07 -16.28
N LEU A 207 8.17 -17.47 -16.07
CA LEU A 207 9.20 -16.62 -15.46
C LEU A 207 8.74 -16.01 -14.13
N ASP A 208 8.09 -16.83 -13.31
CA ASP A 208 7.73 -16.46 -11.95
C ASP A 208 8.48 -17.30 -10.92
N ARG A 209 8.68 -16.75 -9.74
CA ARG A 209 9.19 -17.48 -8.60
C ARG A 209 8.61 -16.97 -7.30
N VAL A 210 8.11 -17.89 -6.50
CA VAL A 210 7.67 -17.64 -5.13
C VAL A 210 8.84 -17.89 -4.19
N PHE A 211 9.10 -16.92 -3.33
CA PHE A 211 10.14 -16.99 -2.32
C PHE A 211 9.54 -17.33 -0.97
N ASP A 212 9.95 -18.43 -0.41
CA ASP A 212 9.59 -18.84 0.95
C ASP A 212 10.82 -18.63 1.85
N PRO A 213 10.84 -17.56 2.66
CA PRO A 213 11.98 -17.26 3.52
C PRO A 213 12.34 -18.37 4.50
N SER A 214 11.37 -19.25 4.82
CA SER A 214 11.61 -20.38 5.74
C SER A 214 12.51 -21.47 5.17
N LYS A 215 12.70 -21.48 3.85
CA LYS A 215 13.56 -22.48 3.15
C LYS A 215 15.02 -22.08 3.08
N TYR A 216 15.34 -20.83 3.41
CA TYR A 216 16.73 -20.37 3.44
C TYR A 216 17.36 -20.65 4.80
N PRO A 217 18.67 -20.95 4.84
CA PRO A 217 19.40 -21.09 6.09
C PRO A 217 19.39 -19.75 6.87
N ASP A 218 19.59 -19.83 8.20
CA ASP A 218 19.61 -18.61 9.03
C ASP A 218 20.91 -17.80 8.89
N ASP A 219 21.94 -18.35 8.23
CA ASP A 219 23.23 -17.70 8.04
C ASP A 219 23.14 -16.65 6.90
N PRO A 220 23.32 -15.34 7.19
CA PRO A 220 23.27 -14.29 6.18
C PRO A 220 24.28 -14.47 5.04
N ASP A 221 25.46 -15.01 5.32
CA ASP A 221 26.51 -15.25 4.32
C ASP A 221 26.08 -16.26 3.27
N VAL A 222 25.15 -17.15 3.63
CA VAL A 222 24.65 -18.19 2.74
C VAL A 222 23.34 -17.77 2.09
N TRP A 223 22.36 -17.31 2.88
CA TRP A 223 21.01 -17.08 2.33
C TRP A 223 20.92 -15.87 1.41
N LEU A 224 21.72 -14.81 1.65
CA LEU A 224 21.71 -13.64 0.77
C LEU A 224 22.17 -13.97 -0.64
N GLU A 225 23.30 -14.69 -0.77
CA GLU A 225 23.79 -15.11 -2.07
C GLU A 225 22.82 -16.08 -2.75
N GLN A 226 22.30 -17.07 -2.01
CA GLN A 226 21.34 -18.02 -2.55
C GLN A 226 20.07 -17.33 -3.05
N MET A 227 19.53 -16.37 -2.29
CA MET A 227 18.37 -15.56 -2.70
C MET A 227 18.65 -14.78 -4.00
N HIS A 228 19.82 -14.15 -4.11
CA HIS A 228 20.19 -13.42 -5.34
C HIS A 228 20.33 -14.38 -6.52
N ARG A 229 20.89 -15.58 -6.34
CA ARG A 229 20.93 -16.61 -7.38
C ARG A 229 19.54 -17.06 -7.81
N ASP A 230 18.66 -17.23 -6.84
CA ASP A 230 17.26 -17.58 -7.08
C ASP A 230 16.53 -16.47 -7.86
N ILE A 231 16.75 -15.20 -7.52
CA ILE A 231 16.20 -14.07 -8.27
C ILE A 231 16.75 -14.05 -9.71
N ALA A 232 18.06 -14.16 -9.87
CA ALA A 232 18.68 -14.19 -11.20
C ALA A 232 18.10 -15.29 -12.09
N SER A 233 17.82 -16.47 -11.52
CA SER A 233 17.31 -17.64 -12.25
C SER A 233 15.93 -17.44 -12.88
N ILE A 234 15.18 -16.40 -12.47
CA ILE A 234 13.89 -16.04 -13.09
C ILE A 234 14.08 -15.63 -14.54
N VAL A 235 15.20 -14.95 -14.84
CA VAL A 235 15.51 -14.50 -16.20
C VAL A 235 16.52 -15.44 -16.84
N PRO A 236 16.15 -16.13 -17.94
CA PRO A 236 17.06 -17.07 -18.61
C PRO A 236 18.38 -16.41 -19.01
N GLY A 237 19.49 -17.03 -18.65
CA GLY A 237 20.84 -16.55 -18.96
C GLY A 237 21.39 -15.45 -18.06
N LEU A 238 20.62 -14.94 -17.12
CA LEU A 238 21.09 -13.97 -16.14
C LEU A 238 21.89 -14.69 -15.05
N ASN A 239 23.20 -14.44 -15.03
CA ASN A 239 24.13 -15.03 -14.07
C ASN A 239 25.06 -13.95 -13.53
N PHE A 240 25.56 -14.17 -12.32
CA PHE A 240 26.56 -13.29 -11.68
C PHE A 240 27.64 -14.09 -10.95
N THR A 241 28.73 -13.40 -10.64
CA THR A 241 29.86 -13.88 -9.86
C THR A 241 30.23 -12.84 -8.79
N ASN A 242 31.20 -13.19 -7.95
CA ASN A 242 31.80 -12.27 -6.94
C ASN A 242 30.75 -11.55 -6.09
N PHE A 243 29.79 -12.32 -5.55
CA PHE A 243 28.81 -11.80 -4.62
C PHE A 243 29.48 -11.37 -3.31
N SER A 244 29.15 -10.20 -2.84
CA SER A 244 29.57 -9.71 -1.51
C SER A 244 28.52 -8.77 -0.95
N TYR A 245 28.49 -8.61 0.37
CA TYR A 245 27.61 -7.64 1.02
C TYR A 245 28.26 -7.05 2.25
N THR A 246 27.76 -5.89 2.68
CA THR A 246 28.05 -5.27 3.98
C THR A 246 26.74 -4.80 4.61
N THR A 247 26.69 -4.79 5.94
CA THR A 247 25.54 -4.28 6.68
C THR A 247 25.75 -2.82 7.06
N ILE A 248 24.74 -1.98 6.89
CA ILE A 248 24.75 -0.58 7.27
C ILE A 248 23.65 -0.39 8.32
N PRO A 249 24.00 0.00 9.57
CA PRO A 249 23.00 0.37 10.55
C PRO A 249 22.14 1.54 10.07
N ASP A 250 20.84 1.41 10.16
CA ASP A 250 19.91 2.49 9.86
C ASP A 250 19.29 3.02 11.14
N THR A 251 19.66 4.25 11.48
CA THR A 251 19.16 4.98 12.65
C THR A 251 18.10 6.02 12.28
N SER A 252 17.69 6.10 11.02
CA SER A 252 16.69 7.06 10.55
C SER A 252 15.28 6.73 11.06
N PHE A 253 15.05 5.46 11.42
CA PHE A 253 13.78 5.00 11.96
C PHE A 253 13.81 4.92 13.49
N THR A 254 12.64 4.95 14.09
CA THR A 254 12.43 4.80 15.54
C THR A 254 12.92 3.47 16.09
N LEU A 255 12.90 2.45 15.27
CA LEU A 255 13.40 1.11 15.58
C LEU A 255 14.73 0.93 14.83
N PRO A 256 15.75 0.40 15.50
CA PRO A 256 17.02 0.12 14.84
C PRO A 256 16.80 -0.81 13.66
N GLY A 257 17.20 -0.38 12.49
CA GLY A 257 17.13 -1.14 11.27
C GLY A 257 18.52 -1.45 10.73
N VAL A 258 18.58 -2.33 9.75
CA VAL A 258 19.77 -2.68 9.00
C VAL A 258 19.45 -2.64 7.52
N ARG A 259 20.37 -2.07 6.74
CA ARG A 259 20.37 -2.11 5.28
C ARG A 259 21.52 -3.01 4.81
N PHE A 260 21.30 -3.73 3.72
CA PHE A 260 22.34 -4.53 3.08
C PHE A 260 22.85 -3.81 1.84
N LYS A 261 24.14 -3.49 1.83
CA LYS A 261 24.80 -3.03 0.61
C LYS A 261 25.40 -4.25 -0.09
N VAL A 262 24.76 -4.65 -1.18
CA VAL A 262 25.14 -5.81 -1.98
C VAL A 262 25.99 -5.37 -3.16
N SER A 263 26.98 -6.17 -3.53
CA SER A 263 27.78 -6.03 -4.74
C SER A 263 27.92 -7.37 -5.44
N LEU A 264 27.82 -7.37 -6.76
CA LEU A 264 28.03 -8.57 -7.59
C LEU A 264 28.59 -8.17 -8.96
N VAL A 265 29.17 -9.15 -9.68
CA VAL A 265 29.71 -8.94 -11.01
C VAL A 265 28.86 -9.68 -12.03
N CYS A 266 28.38 -8.97 -13.05
CA CYS A 266 27.70 -9.55 -14.19
C CYS A 266 28.35 -9.07 -15.49
N ASN A 267 28.72 -10.00 -16.38
CA ASN A 267 29.40 -9.71 -17.65
C ASN A 267 30.66 -8.81 -17.48
N GLY A 268 31.41 -8.99 -16.38
CA GLY A 268 32.61 -8.23 -16.07
C GLY A 268 32.38 -6.85 -15.46
N GLN A 269 31.13 -6.39 -15.34
CA GLN A 269 30.76 -5.12 -14.71
C GLN A 269 30.30 -5.33 -13.27
N ILE A 270 30.71 -4.42 -12.37
CA ILE A 270 30.30 -4.44 -10.96
C ILE A 270 28.98 -3.70 -10.82
N TYR A 271 28.01 -4.34 -10.18
CA TYR A 271 26.72 -3.76 -9.82
C TYR A 271 26.59 -3.70 -8.30
N LYS A 272 25.98 -2.64 -7.82
CA LYS A 272 25.75 -2.41 -6.39
C LYS A 272 24.30 -2.03 -6.16
N HIS A 273 23.78 -2.47 -5.00
CA HIS A 273 22.45 -2.11 -4.52
C HIS A 273 22.44 -2.03 -3.00
N THR A 274 21.72 -1.06 -2.46
CA THR A 274 21.49 -0.95 -1.02
C THR A 274 20.03 -1.20 -0.73
N SER A 275 19.72 -2.25 0.01
CA SER A 275 18.35 -2.65 0.32
C SER A 275 17.58 -1.58 1.09
N LEU A 276 16.26 -1.64 1.03
CA LEU A 276 15.41 -0.95 2.00
C LEU A 276 15.75 -1.41 3.41
N THR A 277 15.44 -0.56 4.39
CA THR A 277 15.69 -0.85 5.79
C THR A 277 14.87 -2.04 6.26
N ILE A 278 15.55 -3.01 6.83
CA ILE A 278 14.96 -4.17 7.46
C ILE A 278 14.90 -3.91 8.97
N ASN A 279 13.68 -3.79 9.49
CA ASN A 279 13.47 -3.56 10.92
C ASN A 279 13.66 -4.86 11.69
N THR A 280 14.58 -4.87 12.63
CA THR A 280 14.80 -6.02 13.51
C THR A 280 13.90 -5.92 14.74
N PHE A 281 12.74 -6.57 14.73
CA PHE A 281 11.75 -6.47 15.80
C PHE A 281 12.04 -7.31 17.06
N LYS A 282 13.06 -8.15 17.07
CA LYS A 282 13.29 -9.08 18.19
C LYS A 282 14.64 -8.87 18.88
N ASN A 283 14.55 -8.48 20.17
CA ASN A 283 15.62 -8.54 21.17
C ASN A 283 16.94 -7.87 20.81
N LYS A 284 17.29 -6.81 21.50
CA LYS A 284 18.56 -6.09 21.72
C LYS A 284 19.87 -6.52 20.99
N GLN A 285 19.84 -7.57 20.17
CA GLN A 285 20.87 -7.97 19.22
C GLN A 285 20.21 -8.27 17.87
N PRO A 286 20.65 -7.65 16.77
CA PRO A 286 20.08 -7.90 15.46
C PRO A 286 20.49 -9.28 14.95
N LYS A 287 19.73 -10.31 15.26
CA LYS A 287 19.82 -11.58 14.53
C LYS A 287 18.90 -11.46 13.32
N ILE A 288 19.49 -11.12 12.17
CA ILE A 288 18.76 -10.96 10.92
C ILE A 288 18.47 -12.37 10.39
N SER A 289 17.21 -12.76 10.44
CA SER A 289 16.74 -14.02 9.85
C SER A 289 16.10 -13.74 8.49
N PRO A 290 16.20 -14.66 7.51
CA PRO A 290 15.43 -14.57 6.26
C PRO A 290 13.94 -14.38 6.50
N LYS A 291 13.41 -14.90 7.61
CA LYS A 291 12.01 -14.78 8.04
C LYS A 291 11.59 -13.36 8.43
N ASP A 292 12.56 -12.51 8.77
CA ASP A 292 12.31 -11.12 9.15
C ASP A 292 12.32 -10.18 7.92
N ILE A 293 12.70 -10.71 6.74
CA ILE A 293 12.77 -9.95 5.48
C ILE A 293 11.45 -10.07 4.75
N PHE A 294 10.57 -9.13 5.01
CA PHE A 294 9.21 -9.16 4.49
C PHE A 294 9.09 -8.63 3.05
N ILE A 295 9.91 -7.66 2.67
CA ILE A 295 9.94 -7.07 1.33
C ILE A 295 11.39 -6.83 0.99
N ALA A 296 11.99 -7.76 0.26
CA ALA A 296 13.32 -7.53 -0.26
C ALA A 296 13.21 -6.88 -1.63
N ASP A 297 13.75 -5.70 -1.77
CA ASP A 297 13.96 -5.00 -3.02
C ASP A 297 15.24 -5.47 -3.75
N PHE A 298 15.79 -6.59 -3.33
CA PHE A 298 17.03 -7.18 -3.90
C PHE A 298 16.96 -7.49 -5.40
N TYR A 299 15.74 -7.63 -5.96
CA TYR A 299 15.56 -7.79 -7.40
C TYR A 299 15.96 -6.54 -8.21
N ARG A 300 16.05 -5.38 -7.57
CA ARG A 300 16.37 -4.10 -8.21
C ARG A 300 17.75 -4.09 -8.85
N ILE A 301 18.74 -4.73 -8.21
CA ILE A 301 20.09 -4.86 -8.79
C ILE A 301 20.04 -5.57 -10.16
N PHE A 302 19.13 -6.54 -10.30
CA PHE A 302 18.94 -7.26 -11.55
C PHE A 302 18.20 -6.43 -12.60
N ASN A 303 17.26 -5.57 -12.19
CA ASN A 303 16.63 -4.63 -13.11
C ASN A 303 17.64 -3.65 -13.69
N LYS A 304 18.62 -3.19 -12.90
CA LYS A 304 19.74 -2.38 -13.37
C LYS A 304 20.58 -3.13 -14.40
N ILE A 305 20.95 -4.38 -14.12
CA ILE A 305 21.68 -5.25 -15.06
C ILE A 305 20.89 -5.42 -16.35
N LEU A 306 19.60 -5.74 -16.26
CA LEU A 306 18.73 -5.92 -17.43
C LEU A 306 18.60 -4.64 -18.26
N THR A 307 18.59 -3.48 -17.61
CA THR A 307 18.59 -2.18 -18.30
C THR A 307 19.87 -1.97 -19.09
N ASP A 308 21.02 -2.18 -18.47
CA ASP A 308 22.34 -2.03 -19.12
C ASP A 308 22.54 -3.02 -20.27
N GLN A 309 22.00 -4.23 -20.13
CA GLN A 309 21.99 -5.25 -21.18
C GLN A 309 20.93 -4.99 -22.27
N ARG A 310 20.14 -3.92 -22.16
CA ARG A 310 19.02 -3.61 -23.06
C ARG A 310 18.01 -4.75 -23.17
N SER A 311 17.84 -5.52 -22.09
CA SER A 311 16.80 -6.54 -22.02
C SER A 311 15.42 -5.87 -21.99
N PRO A 312 14.42 -6.40 -22.69
CA PRO A 312 13.05 -5.92 -22.58
C PRO A 312 12.38 -6.32 -21.27
N LEU A 313 12.98 -7.25 -20.51
CA LEU A 313 12.41 -7.78 -19.27
C LEU A 313 12.75 -6.91 -18.08
N ARG A 314 11.80 -6.83 -17.14
CA ARG A 314 11.99 -6.30 -15.79
C ARG A 314 11.38 -7.24 -14.78
N LEU A 315 12.03 -7.37 -13.63
CA LEU A 315 11.51 -8.09 -12.48
C LEU A 315 10.56 -7.19 -11.71
N HIS A 316 9.38 -7.71 -11.38
CA HIS A 316 8.37 -7.03 -10.59
C HIS A 316 8.03 -7.84 -9.35
N SER A 317 7.94 -7.16 -8.21
CA SER A 317 7.46 -7.77 -6.98
C SER A 317 5.94 -7.83 -6.99
N VAL A 318 5.39 -9.02 -6.80
CA VAL A 318 3.95 -9.25 -6.75
C VAL A 318 3.57 -9.90 -5.42
N MET A 319 2.39 -9.56 -4.92
CA MET A 319 1.83 -10.22 -3.75
C MET A 319 1.52 -11.68 -4.06
N PHE A 320 1.87 -12.55 -3.15
CA PHE A 320 1.61 -13.98 -3.26
C PHE A 320 0.85 -14.48 -2.03
N SER A 321 -0.18 -15.29 -2.28
CA SER A 321 -0.92 -16.01 -1.24
C SER A 321 -0.65 -17.49 -1.36
N ALA A 322 0.12 -18.04 -0.41
CA ALA A 322 0.47 -19.46 -0.39
C ALA A 322 -0.67 -20.36 0.11
N GLY A 323 -1.73 -19.81 0.68
CA GLY A 323 -2.77 -20.59 1.32
C GLY A 323 -4.16 -19.99 1.31
N SER A 324 -5.13 -20.80 1.72
CA SER A 324 -6.53 -20.41 1.90
C SER A 324 -6.79 -19.60 3.17
N ASN A 325 -5.76 -19.36 3.99
CA ASN A 325 -5.87 -18.58 5.23
C ASN A 325 -5.25 -17.19 5.05
N PRO A 326 -6.02 -16.11 5.12
CA PRO A 326 -5.50 -14.73 5.03
C PRO A 326 -4.53 -14.32 6.15
N GLY A 327 -4.30 -15.16 7.14
CA GLY A 327 -3.35 -14.89 8.23
C GLY A 327 -1.96 -15.49 8.00
N ASP A 328 -1.83 -16.43 7.05
CA ASP A 328 -0.56 -17.11 6.75
C ASP A 328 0.19 -16.43 5.57
N ASP A 329 -0.44 -15.46 4.92
CA ASP A 329 -0.04 -14.95 3.61
C ASP A 329 1.09 -13.91 3.64
N PHE A 330 1.46 -13.43 4.81
CA PHE A 330 2.39 -12.31 4.91
C PHE A 330 3.88 -12.69 4.88
N HIS A 331 4.22 -13.95 4.68
CA HIS A 331 5.61 -14.41 4.69
C HIS A 331 6.19 -14.79 3.33
N HIS A 332 5.41 -14.67 2.26
CA HIS A 332 5.86 -15.03 0.93
C HIS A 332 5.81 -13.82 0.00
N PHE A 333 6.85 -13.62 -0.77
CA PHE A 333 6.85 -12.69 -1.89
C PHE A 333 7.12 -13.47 -3.18
N ALA A 334 6.60 -12.97 -4.28
CA ALA A 334 6.85 -13.52 -5.59
C ALA A 334 7.45 -12.45 -6.51
N LEU A 335 8.28 -12.89 -7.41
CA LEU A 335 8.81 -12.06 -8.48
C LEU A 335 8.38 -12.63 -9.83
N ILE A 336 8.03 -11.75 -10.74
CA ILE A 336 7.71 -12.09 -12.13
C ILE A 336 8.56 -11.23 -13.07
N ALA A 337 9.05 -11.85 -14.14
CA ALA A 337 9.77 -11.12 -15.19
C ALA A 337 8.81 -10.79 -16.34
N LEU A 338 8.60 -9.51 -16.61
CA LEU A 338 7.69 -9.03 -17.66
C LEU A 338 8.42 -8.05 -18.59
N ASN A 339 8.03 -8.02 -19.87
CA ASN A 339 8.34 -6.90 -20.75
C ASN A 339 7.29 -5.79 -20.62
N GLY A 340 7.50 -4.64 -21.29
CA GLY A 340 6.61 -3.48 -21.17
C GLY A 340 5.15 -3.77 -21.53
N GLU A 341 4.90 -4.49 -22.63
CA GLU A 341 3.54 -4.85 -23.07
C GLU A 341 2.86 -5.79 -22.06
N GLN A 342 3.60 -6.74 -21.53
CA GLN A 342 3.11 -7.67 -20.51
C GLN A 342 2.79 -6.95 -19.19
N ALA A 343 3.64 -6.02 -18.78
CA ALA A 343 3.39 -5.20 -17.60
C ALA A 343 2.12 -4.33 -17.78
N GLU A 344 1.88 -3.79 -18.98
CA GLU A 344 0.64 -3.07 -19.28
C GLU A 344 -0.61 -3.94 -19.14
N VAL A 345 -0.55 -5.23 -19.52
CA VAL A 345 -1.68 -6.16 -19.32
C VAL A 345 -2.00 -6.30 -17.85
N PHE A 346 -0.99 -6.53 -17.00
CA PHE A 346 -1.17 -6.57 -15.55
C PHE A 346 -1.78 -5.28 -15.00
N MET A 347 -1.37 -4.14 -15.53
CA MET A 347 -1.83 -2.81 -15.07
C MET A 347 -3.25 -2.48 -15.47
N LYS A 348 -3.66 -2.91 -16.65
CA LYS A 348 -5.03 -2.67 -17.15
C LYS A 348 -6.07 -3.51 -16.42
N GLU A 349 -5.67 -4.70 -15.96
CA GLU A 349 -6.56 -5.61 -15.26
C GLU A 349 -6.67 -5.25 -13.78
N PRO A 350 -7.84 -4.76 -13.30
CA PRO A 350 -8.00 -4.33 -11.92
C PRO A 350 -7.67 -5.42 -10.88
N VAL A 351 -7.89 -6.69 -11.25
CA VAL A 351 -7.57 -7.85 -10.40
C VAL A 351 -6.07 -8.02 -10.25
N LEU A 352 -5.31 -7.80 -11.32
CA LEU A 352 -3.86 -8.01 -11.36
C LEU A 352 -3.11 -6.78 -10.87
N SER A 353 -3.57 -5.57 -11.20
CA SER A 353 -2.93 -4.32 -10.76
C SER A 353 -2.83 -4.19 -9.24
N TYR A 354 -3.80 -4.79 -8.52
CA TYR A 354 -3.78 -4.86 -7.06
C TYR A 354 -2.67 -5.77 -6.51
N MET A 355 -2.11 -6.64 -7.33
CA MET A 355 -1.07 -7.58 -6.91
C MET A 355 0.34 -6.99 -6.94
N PHE A 356 0.56 -5.88 -7.64
CA PHE A 356 1.87 -5.23 -7.62
C PHE A 356 2.12 -4.56 -6.26
N VAL A 357 3.19 -4.98 -5.59
CA VAL A 357 3.64 -4.36 -4.33
C VAL A 357 4.39 -3.06 -4.63
N SER A 358 5.14 -3.04 -5.74
CA SER A 358 5.78 -1.83 -6.23
C SER A 358 5.73 -1.82 -7.75
N MET A 359 5.28 -0.72 -8.28
CA MET A 359 5.36 -0.43 -9.71
C MET A 359 6.68 0.25 -9.98
N ASP A 360 7.70 -0.56 -10.22
CA ASP A 360 8.87 -0.03 -10.90
C ASP A 360 8.41 0.23 -12.35
N SER A 361 7.95 1.44 -12.62
CA SER A 361 7.60 1.83 -13.99
C SER A 361 8.86 1.66 -14.85
N HIS A 362 8.70 1.00 -15.99
CA HIS A 362 9.81 0.65 -16.89
C HIS A 362 10.71 1.83 -17.28
N ASP A 363 10.27 3.07 -17.07
CA ASP A 363 10.91 4.29 -17.57
C ASP A 363 11.47 5.22 -16.51
N THR A 364 11.42 4.89 -15.22
CA THR A 364 11.72 5.86 -14.16
C THR A 364 12.98 5.60 -13.34
N THR A 365 13.81 4.64 -13.73
CA THR A 365 15.16 4.58 -13.12
C THR A 365 15.87 5.91 -13.45
N LEU A 366 16.18 6.70 -12.42
CA LEU A 366 16.93 7.94 -12.61
C LEU A 366 18.29 7.57 -13.20
N THR A 367 18.52 7.91 -14.46
CA THR A 367 19.85 7.78 -15.06
C THR A 367 20.82 8.73 -14.37
N SER A 368 22.11 8.38 -14.30
CA SER A 368 23.14 9.26 -13.73
C SER A 368 23.07 10.66 -14.35
N ALA A 369 22.86 10.76 -15.66
CA ALA A 369 22.68 12.05 -16.35
C ALA A 369 21.47 12.85 -15.84
N LYS A 370 20.36 12.19 -15.53
CA LYS A 370 19.17 12.82 -14.96
C LYS A 370 19.43 13.28 -13.54
N VAL A 371 20.12 12.48 -12.74
CA VAL A 371 20.56 12.80 -11.36
C VAL A 371 21.44 14.05 -11.38
N ASP A 372 22.50 14.05 -12.20
CA ASP A 372 23.44 15.17 -12.33
C ASP A 372 22.75 16.46 -12.77
N SER A 373 21.87 16.35 -13.76
CA SER A 373 21.09 17.49 -14.24
C SER A 373 20.19 18.05 -13.14
N THR A 374 19.53 17.18 -12.38
CA THR A 374 18.63 17.58 -11.28
C THR A 374 19.41 18.25 -10.14
N ILE A 375 20.53 17.66 -9.74
CA ILE A 375 21.40 18.23 -8.69
C ILE A 375 21.93 19.60 -9.11
N THR A 376 22.33 19.75 -10.36
CA THR A 376 22.76 21.03 -10.91
C THR A 376 21.67 22.09 -10.79
N GLN A 377 20.43 21.74 -11.09
CA GLN A 377 19.29 22.65 -10.98
C GLN A 377 18.95 22.98 -9.51
N TRP A 378 19.03 22.00 -8.61
CA TRP A 378 18.81 22.23 -7.18
C TRP A 378 19.91 23.11 -6.56
N ARG A 379 21.18 22.96 -6.98
CA ARG A 379 22.26 23.88 -6.59
C ARG A 379 21.97 25.30 -7.05
N LYS A 380 21.52 25.46 -8.30
CA LYS A 380 21.19 26.76 -8.89
C LYS A 380 20.12 27.52 -8.12
N ILE A 381 19.12 26.83 -7.59
CA ILE A 381 18.07 27.44 -6.77
C ILE A 381 18.45 27.56 -5.28
N GLY A 382 19.67 27.20 -4.92
CA GLY A 382 20.16 27.29 -3.54
C GLY A 382 19.58 26.27 -2.57
N LEU A 383 19.02 25.16 -3.07
CA LEU A 383 18.44 24.11 -2.20
C LEU A 383 19.52 23.48 -1.31
N PHE A 384 20.75 23.42 -1.77
CA PHE A 384 21.92 22.85 -1.07
C PHE A 384 22.86 23.90 -0.49
N ALA A 385 22.43 25.17 -0.33
CA ALA A 385 23.30 26.26 0.15
C ALA A 385 23.93 25.99 1.53
N HIS A 386 23.35 25.09 2.31
CA HIS A 386 23.82 24.70 3.64
C HIS A 386 24.79 23.49 3.62
N LEU A 387 25.01 22.86 2.47
CA LEU A 387 25.86 21.68 2.32
C LEU A 387 27.21 22.02 1.70
N SER A 388 28.26 21.36 2.18
CA SER A 388 29.56 21.38 1.51
C SER A 388 29.54 20.50 0.24
N ASP A 389 30.48 20.76 -0.68
CA ASP A 389 30.64 19.92 -1.87
C ASP A 389 30.94 18.46 -1.53
N GLU A 390 31.67 18.21 -0.44
CA GLU A 390 31.96 16.86 0.06
C GLU A 390 30.65 16.16 0.53
N GLN A 391 29.78 16.88 1.26
CA GLN A 391 28.50 16.35 1.70
C GLN A 391 27.58 16.05 0.51
N ILE A 392 27.59 16.91 -0.51
CA ILE A 392 26.82 16.70 -1.73
C ILE A 392 27.37 15.50 -2.51
N SER A 393 28.69 15.39 -2.70
CA SER A 393 29.31 14.23 -3.37
C SER A 393 28.97 12.93 -2.66
N LYS A 394 29.11 12.90 -1.34
CA LYS A 394 28.75 11.71 -0.54
C LYS A 394 27.26 11.36 -0.66
N ALA A 395 26.39 12.36 -0.71
CA ALA A 395 24.95 12.13 -0.90
C ALA A 395 24.64 11.54 -2.29
N ILE A 396 25.36 11.98 -3.33
CA ILE A 396 25.29 11.44 -4.69
C ILE A 396 25.77 9.98 -4.70
N ASP A 397 26.94 9.70 -4.11
CA ASP A 397 27.48 8.34 -4.03
C ASP A 397 26.53 7.39 -3.30
N ASN A 398 25.84 7.87 -2.27
CA ASN A 398 24.80 7.10 -1.58
C ASN A 398 23.59 6.89 -2.47
N ALA A 399 23.14 7.94 -3.15
CA ALA A 399 21.97 7.89 -4.03
C ALA A 399 22.20 6.97 -5.23
N GLU A 400 23.38 6.96 -5.82
CA GLU A 400 23.74 6.04 -6.91
C GLU A 400 23.75 4.57 -6.45
N ALA A 401 24.06 4.33 -5.17
CA ALA A 401 24.00 3.00 -4.58
C ALA A 401 22.55 2.57 -4.25
N ASP A 402 21.63 3.52 -4.10
CA ASP A 402 20.27 3.28 -3.60
C ASP A 402 19.20 3.08 -4.70
N ASP A 403 19.57 2.90 -5.96
CA ASP A 403 18.63 2.64 -7.09
C ASP A 403 17.33 3.47 -6.98
N LEU A 404 17.47 4.78 -7.01
CA LEU A 404 16.37 5.69 -6.79
C LEU A 404 15.40 5.71 -7.98
N TYR A 405 14.11 5.63 -7.68
CA TYR A 405 13.05 5.62 -8.69
C TYR A 405 12.44 6.99 -8.92
N SER A 406 12.61 7.89 -7.97
CA SER A 406 12.06 9.24 -8.07
C SER A 406 13.09 10.29 -7.64
N ILE A 407 12.90 11.48 -8.18
CA ILE A 407 13.66 12.66 -7.76
C ILE A 407 13.46 12.93 -6.26
N ASP A 408 12.27 12.64 -5.75
CA ASP A 408 11.95 12.84 -4.33
C ASP A 408 12.79 11.93 -3.43
N GLU A 409 13.00 10.67 -3.84
CA GLU A 409 13.86 9.72 -3.12
C GLU A 409 15.32 10.18 -3.09
N LEU A 410 15.79 10.85 -4.14
CA LEU A 410 17.12 11.43 -4.19
C LEU A 410 17.36 12.44 -3.04
N LEU A 411 16.35 13.24 -2.69
CA LEU A 411 16.46 14.27 -1.67
C LEU A 411 16.73 13.74 -0.26
N ILE A 412 16.30 12.51 0.06
CA ILE A 412 16.50 11.90 1.38
C ILE A 412 17.97 11.72 1.69
N ASN A 413 18.82 11.55 0.67
CA ASN A 413 20.25 11.39 0.81
C ASN A 413 20.99 12.70 1.16
N PHE A 414 20.34 13.86 0.99
CA PHE A 414 20.94 15.16 1.28
C PHE A 414 20.60 15.62 2.70
N PRO A 415 21.57 15.72 3.61
CA PRO A 415 21.31 16.05 5.01
C PRO A 415 20.56 17.38 5.18
N GLY A 416 19.43 17.35 5.89
CA GLY A 416 18.69 18.56 6.24
C GLY A 416 17.88 19.19 5.11
N VAL A 417 17.75 18.54 3.95
CA VAL A 417 16.92 19.03 2.84
C VAL A 417 15.45 18.63 3.03
N VAL A 418 15.22 17.39 3.43
CA VAL A 418 13.89 16.88 3.73
C VAL A 418 13.81 16.32 5.14
N TYR A 419 12.60 16.28 5.66
CA TYR A 419 12.27 15.57 6.89
C TYR A 419 11.33 14.39 6.56
N PRO A 420 11.78 13.13 6.76
CA PRO A 420 10.93 11.98 6.53
C PRO A 420 9.81 11.94 7.57
N LEU A 421 8.58 12.17 7.10
CA LEU A 421 7.39 12.18 7.93
C LEU A 421 6.80 10.76 8.01
N HIS A 422 7.22 10.00 9.00
CA HIS A 422 6.64 8.69 9.25
C HIS A 422 5.20 8.83 9.79
N SER A 423 4.28 8.11 9.18
CA SER A 423 2.85 8.13 9.55
C SER A 423 2.57 7.59 10.96
N SER A 424 3.47 6.80 11.54
CA SER A 424 3.30 6.20 12.86
C SER A 424 3.95 7.03 13.98
N PHE A 425 3.13 7.46 14.93
CA PHE A 425 3.52 8.25 16.11
C PHE A 425 3.79 7.34 17.32
N THR A 426 4.22 6.10 17.10
CA THR A 426 4.38 5.10 18.16
C THR A 426 5.80 5.12 18.73
N GLY A 427 5.96 5.63 19.93
CA GLY A 427 7.20 5.53 20.71
C GLY A 427 7.59 6.80 21.44
N PRO A 428 8.52 6.75 22.40
CA PRO A 428 8.94 7.90 23.20
C PRO A 428 9.69 8.98 22.38
N HIS A 429 10.10 8.64 21.16
CA HIS A 429 10.82 9.56 20.27
C HIS A 429 9.89 10.35 19.31
N HIS A 430 8.62 10.01 19.24
CA HIS A 430 7.64 10.70 18.39
C HIS A 430 6.83 11.71 19.18
N SER A 431 7.46 12.80 19.53
CA SER A 431 6.76 13.94 20.13
C SER A 431 6.64 15.08 19.10
N TYR A 432 5.60 15.90 19.25
CA TYR A 432 5.51 17.14 18.47
C TYR A 432 6.69 18.07 18.75
N ILE A 433 7.41 17.90 19.86
CA ILE A 433 8.68 18.58 20.14
C ILE A 433 9.74 18.17 19.12
N ASN A 434 9.94 16.86 18.94
CA ASN A 434 10.95 16.36 17.98
C ASN A 434 10.58 16.77 16.55
N LEU A 435 9.31 16.66 16.21
CA LEU A 435 8.80 17.12 14.93
C LEU A 435 9.12 18.58 14.68
N LEU A 436 8.81 19.48 15.64
CA LEU A 436 9.07 20.90 15.51
C LEU A 436 10.57 21.20 15.39
N ASN A 437 11.42 20.45 16.10
CA ASN A 437 12.88 20.55 15.98
C ASN A 437 13.36 20.12 14.59
N HIS A 438 12.78 19.07 14.02
CA HIS A 438 13.13 18.62 12.65
C HIS A 438 12.65 19.63 11.59
N LEU A 439 11.43 20.16 11.74
CA LEU A 439 10.96 21.23 10.87
C LEU A 439 11.85 22.47 10.97
N ALA A 440 12.31 22.83 12.17
CA ALA A 440 13.25 23.92 12.36
C ALA A 440 14.58 23.64 11.62
N LYS A 441 15.08 22.42 11.70
CA LYS A 441 16.36 22.02 11.09
C LYS A 441 16.35 22.19 9.56
N ILE A 442 15.26 21.79 8.88
CA ILE A 442 15.17 21.88 7.41
C ILE A 442 14.94 23.33 6.92
N THR A 443 14.69 24.30 7.81
CA THR A 443 14.60 25.72 7.45
C THR A 443 15.95 26.46 7.51
N HIS A 444 17.03 25.78 7.93
CA HIS A 444 18.39 26.31 8.02
C HIS A 444 18.47 27.65 8.76
N GLY A 445 17.76 27.74 9.89
CA GLY A 445 17.78 28.92 10.77
C GLY A 445 16.67 29.97 10.48
N ALA A 446 15.93 29.84 9.39
CA ALA A 446 14.77 30.72 9.16
C ALA A 446 13.68 30.53 10.24
N PHE A 447 13.55 29.34 10.78
CA PHE A 447 12.68 29.01 11.92
C PHE A 447 13.53 28.43 13.06
N ALA A 448 13.64 29.14 14.15
CA ALA A 448 14.43 28.76 15.32
C ALA A 448 13.58 28.86 16.60
N PRO A 449 12.67 27.91 16.82
CA PRO A 449 11.81 27.88 18.00
C PRO A 449 12.65 27.53 19.25
N THR A 450 12.30 28.18 20.36
CA THR A 450 12.88 27.93 21.67
C THR A 450 11.80 27.64 22.70
N LYS A 451 12.17 27.20 23.91
CA LYS A 451 11.21 26.88 24.99
C LYS A 451 10.08 25.97 24.53
N ILE A 452 10.41 24.99 23.71
CA ILE A 452 9.43 24.05 23.18
C ILE A 452 8.96 23.14 24.31
N SER A 453 7.65 23.04 24.50
CA SER A 453 7.03 22.19 25.50
C SER A 453 5.78 21.52 24.94
N GLN A 454 5.51 20.33 25.45
CA GLN A 454 4.34 19.53 25.09
C GLN A 454 3.67 19.01 26.35
N ILE A 455 2.38 19.24 26.51
CA ILE A 455 1.60 18.73 27.64
C ILE A 455 0.33 18.04 27.14
N LYS A 456 -0.08 16.98 27.83
CA LYS A 456 -1.34 16.28 27.55
C LYS A 456 -2.44 16.82 28.45
N ILE A 457 -3.53 17.32 27.86
CA ILE A 457 -4.68 17.90 28.55
C ILE A 457 -5.95 17.24 28.00
N ASN A 458 -6.70 16.54 28.84
CA ASN A 458 -7.99 15.91 28.46
C ASN A 458 -7.91 15.08 27.16
N GLY A 459 -6.86 14.26 27.01
CA GLY A 459 -6.66 13.44 25.82
C GLY A 459 -6.14 14.19 24.58
N ARG A 460 -5.91 15.50 24.69
CA ARG A 460 -5.32 16.34 23.63
C ARG A 460 -3.88 16.69 23.96
N ILE A 461 -3.10 17.00 22.94
CA ILE A 461 -1.70 17.39 23.10
C ILE A 461 -1.60 18.89 22.79
N LYS A 462 -1.20 19.68 23.79
CA LYS A 462 -0.88 21.10 23.61
C LYS A 462 0.62 21.26 23.40
N LEU A 463 1.02 21.71 22.21
CA LEU A 463 2.37 22.12 21.86
C LEU A 463 2.50 23.63 22.09
N GLN A 464 3.56 24.05 22.77
CA GLN A 464 3.91 25.48 22.93
C GLN A 464 5.37 25.70 22.60
N TYR A 465 5.68 26.83 22.00
CA TYR A 465 7.04 27.24 21.69
C TYR A 465 7.14 28.77 21.61
N LEU A 466 8.35 29.28 21.81
CA LEU A 466 8.68 30.69 21.63
C LEU A 466 9.39 30.87 20.29
N SER A 467 8.88 31.77 19.44
CA SER A 467 9.51 32.13 18.17
C SER A 467 9.38 33.65 17.96
N LYS A 468 10.48 34.30 17.59
CA LYS A 468 10.54 35.75 17.36
C LYS A 468 9.92 36.58 18.52
N GLY A 469 10.18 36.16 19.76
CA GLY A 469 9.67 36.81 20.97
C GLY A 469 8.19 36.58 21.28
N LYS A 470 7.47 35.80 20.48
CA LYS A 470 6.05 35.47 20.69
C LYS A 470 5.87 34.01 21.10
N ILE A 471 4.96 33.74 22.01
CA ILE A 471 4.56 32.41 22.41
C ILE A 471 3.47 31.93 21.45
N HIS A 472 3.72 30.80 20.78
CA HIS A 472 2.78 30.11 19.94
C HIS A 472 2.23 28.88 20.67
N SER A 473 0.98 28.56 20.43
CA SER A 473 0.33 27.39 21.05
C SER A 473 -0.59 26.72 20.05
N HIS A 474 -0.45 25.41 19.91
CA HIS A 474 -1.31 24.58 19.07
C HIS A 474 -1.83 23.38 19.86
N ILE A 475 -3.07 22.97 19.58
CA ILE A 475 -3.72 21.83 20.25
C ILE A 475 -4.01 20.77 19.19
N PHE A 476 -3.38 19.61 19.37
CA PHE A 476 -3.59 18.43 18.54
C PHE A 476 -4.55 17.45 19.22
N GLN A 477 -5.37 16.77 18.45
CA GLN A 477 -6.10 15.61 18.95
C GLN A 477 -5.09 14.48 19.16
N SER A 478 -5.19 13.79 20.29
CA SER A 478 -4.38 12.58 20.50
C SER A 478 -4.98 11.45 19.67
N ALA A 479 -4.36 11.08 18.57
CA ALA A 479 -4.80 10.00 17.70
C ALA A 479 -3.94 8.76 17.96
N ASN A 480 -4.17 8.05 19.03
CA ASN A 480 -3.69 6.68 19.35
C ASN A 480 -2.42 6.21 18.56
N GLY A 481 -1.34 6.99 18.61
CA GLY A 481 -0.09 6.67 17.91
C GLY A 481 0.06 7.25 16.49
N TRP A 482 -0.88 8.07 16.01
CA TRP A 482 -0.81 8.76 14.71
C TRP A 482 -0.76 10.27 14.86
N PHE A 483 -0.26 10.96 13.83
CA PHE A 483 -0.36 12.42 13.77
C PHE A 483 -1.82 12.86 13.70
N ASP A 484 -2.11 13.99 14.35
CA ASP A 484 -3.40 14.66 14.21
C ASP A 484 -3.71 14.91 12.73
N PRO A 485 -4.92 14.60 12.24
CA PRO A 485 -5.34 14.94 10.87
C PRO A 485 -5.21 16.45 10.52
N GLY A 486 -5.17 17.31 11.53
CA GLY A 486 -4.90 18.74 11.38
C GLY A 486 -3.42 19.10 11.19
N PHE A 487 -2.50 18.12 11.24
CA PHE A 487 -1.07 18.38 11.13
C PHE A 487 -0.66 19.07 9.81
N PRO A 488 -1.17 18.72 8.63
CA PRO A 488 -0.88 19.46 7.40
C PRO A 488 -1.28 20.94 7.47
N ALA A 489 -2.44 21.23 8.07
CA ALA A 489 -2.86 22.61 8.29
C ALA A 489 -1.95 23.34 9.29
N PHE A 490 -1.48 22.65 10.33
CA PHE A 490 -0.49 23.21 11.24
C PHE A 490 0.81 23.58 10.51
N MET A 491 1.37 22.69 9.70
CA MET A 491 2.59 22.97 8.91
C MET A 491 2.40 24.17 7.97
N LYS A 492 1.26 24.24 7.29
CA LYS A 492 0.93 25.37 6.41
C LYS A 492 0.91 26.68 7.18
N ASN A 493 0.25 26.70 8.33
CA ASN A 493 0.13 27.92 9.16
C ASN A 493 1.46 28.28 9.83
N LEU A 494 2.32 27.31 10.11
CA LEU A 494 3.61 27.54 10.77
C LEU A 494 4.48 28.56 10.04
N GLY A 495 4.49 28.51 8.69
CA GLY A 495 5.18 29.48 7.85
C GLY A 495 4.63 30.89 8.01
N ASP A 496 3.33 31.04 7.92
CA ASP A 496 2.64 32.32 7.99
C ASP A 496 2.70 32.94 9.39
N GLU A 497 2.42 32.17 10.44
CA GLU A 497 2.45 32.61 11.84
C GLU A 497 3.84 33.08 12.29
N ASN A 498 4.90 32.50 11.73
CA ASN A 498 6.27 32.85 12.04
C ASN A 498 6.90 33.79 11.01
N SER A 499 6.15 34.26 10.02
CA SER A 499 6.63 35.12 8.93
C SER A 499 7.92 34.58 8.32
N LEU A 500 7.88 33.31 7.92
CA LEU A 500 9.00 32.64 7.29
C LEU A 500 9.11 33.04 5.81
N PRO A 501 10.33 33.10 5.24
CA PRO A 501 10.52 33.43 3.82
C PRO A 501 10.06 32.32 2.86
N GLY A 502 9.70 31.16 3.38
CA GLY A 502 9.22 30.00 2.63
C GLY A 502 8.13 29.24 3.36
N LYS A 503 7.70 28.14 2.76
CA LYS A 503 6.64 27.27 3.28
C LYS A 503 7.10 25.82 3.34
N PHE A 504 6.41 25.03 4.15
CA PHE A 504 6.58 23.58 4.20
C PHE A 504 5.66 22.94 3.17
N TYR A 505 6.20 22.03 2.38
CA TYR A 505 5.49 21.25 1.37
C TYR A 505 5.67 19.76 1.64
N GLN A 506 4.67 18.96 1.33
CA GLN A 506 4.74 17.52 1.41
C GLN A 506 5.04 16.96 0.02
N LEU A 507 6.02 16.06 -0.07
CA LEU A 507 6.31 15.31 -1.28
C LEU A 507 5.22 14.26 -1.51
N ARG A 508 4.80 14.08 -2.76
CA ARG A 508 3.62 13.28 -3.08
C ARG A 508 3.78 11.80 -2.77
N TYR A 509 4.94 11.24 -3.09
CA TYR A 509 5.15 9.80 -3.03
C TYR A 509 5.76 9.31 -1.72
N SER A 510 6.59 10.12 -1.07
CA SER A 510 7.29 9.72 0.17
C SER A 510 6.62 10.23 1.46
N ASN A 511 5.64 11.15 1.35
CA ASN A 511 5.10 11.90 2.48
C ASN A 511 6.14 12.76 3.23
N ASP A 512 7.34 12.91 2.70
CA ASP A 512 8.39 13.70 3.32
C ASP A 512 8.08 15.19 3.24
N VAL A 513 8.61 15.95 4.17
CA VAL A 513 8.40 17.40 4.24
C VAL A 513 9.66 18.12 3.78
N ILE A 514 9.51 19.05 2.86
CA ILE A 514 10.55 19.96 2.39
C ILE A 514 10.15 21.41 2.70
N TYR A 515 11.15 22.26 2.99
CA TYR A 515 10.96 23.69 3.14
C TYR A 515 11.50 24.42 1.92
N LEU A 516 10.67 25.22 1.25
CA LEU A 516 11.03 25.97 0.05
C LEU A 516 10.61 27.44 0.18
N THR A 517 11.48 28.35 -0.27
CA THR A 517 11.07 29.72 -0.57
C THR A 517 10.13 29.74 -1.78
N GLN A 518 9.38 30.81 -1.97
CA GLN A 518 8.48 30.93 -3.13
C GLN A 518 9.23 30.79 -4.45
N GLN A 519 10.41 31.39 -4.56
CA GLN A 519 11.25 31.27 -5.76
C GLN A 519 11.70 29.82 -6.03
N GLN A 520 12.11 29.09 -4.98
CA GLN A 520 12.48 27.68 -5.10
C GLN A 520 11.29 26.81 -5.51
N TYR A 521 10.13 27.06 -4.92
CA TYR A 521 8.90 26.35 -5.24
C TYR A 521 8.51 26.56 -6.71
N ASP A 522 8.42 27.82 -7.16
CA ASP A 522 8.01 28.15 -8.53
C ASP A 522 8.97 27.53 -9.55
N TYR A 523 10.26 27.58 -9.26
CA TYR A 523 11.27 26.97 -10.14
C TYR A 523 11.13 25.44 -10.18
N ALA A 524 11.01 24.80 -9.02
CA ALA A 524 10.92 23.33 -8.93
C ALA A 524 9.67 22.80 -9.64
N VAL A 525 8.52 23.45 -9.47
CA VAL A 525 7.26 23.06 -10.13
C VAL A 525 7.35 23.29 -11.64
N ASN A 526 7.83 24.47 -12.09
CA ASN A 526 7.90 24.81 -13.51
C ASN A 526 8.88 23.91 -14.29
N HIS A 527 9.86 23.31 -13.62
CA HIS A 527 10.84 22.43 -14.24
C HIS A 527 10.63 20.95 -13.90
N SER A 528 9.50 20.60 -13.28
CA SER A 528 9.17 19.23 -12.86
C SER A 528 10.29 18.57 -12.04
N LEU A 529 10.91 19.33 -11.14
CA LEU A 529 11.99 18.87 -10.27
C LEU A 529 11.51 18.25 -8.96
N LEU A 530 10.27 18.47 -8.59
CA LEU A 530 9.62 17.95 -7.38
C LEU A 530 8.16 17.67 -7.70
N ASP A 531 7.64 16.54 -7.21
CA ASP A 531 6.22 16.25 -7.22
C ASP A 531 5.64 16.58 -5.83
N LEU A 532 5.01 17.74 -5.74
CA LEU A 532 4.45 18.24 -4.51
C LEU A 532 2.98 17.85 -4.40
N GLY A 533 2.60 17.28 -3.27
CA GLY A 533 1.20 16.98 -2.97
C GLY A 533 0.34 18.25 -3.00
N GLN A 534 -0.92 18.14 -3.40
CA GLN A 534 -1.86 19.26 -3.32
C GLN A 534 -2.01 19.68 -1.85
N GLN A 535 -1.74 20.96 -1.56
CA GLN A 535 -1.90 21.56 -0.23
C GLN A 535 -3.37 21.74 0.16
#